data_beae75d5a44196e694f769e0a27f0a82
#
_entry.id   beae75d5a44196e694f769e0a27f0a82
#
_cell.length_a   1.000
_cell.length_b   1.000
_cell.length_c   1.000
_cell.angle_alpha   90.00
_cell.angle_beta   90.00
_cell.angle_gamma   90.00
#
_symmetry.space_group_name_H-M   'P 1'
#
loop_
_entity.id
_entity.type
_entity.pdbx_description
1 polymer ?
#
loop_
_entity_poly.entity_id
_entity_poly.type
_entity_poly.pdbx_seq_one_letter_code
_entity_poly.pdbx_strand_id
1 'polypeptide(L)'
;MKKMIVLALALMTMGTIQAQDIISLPQPEVNKLSMSLGDALQKRRSERKYSNQEISLQTLSTILWAACGVSDPKTGKITAPSAINMQDIKIYVCSKDGACLYNAKANTLTKVFDKDLREVLAGRQTFAKSAPVTLLLVSTKDTDRSPNERYGAVDAGYVSQNIYLACTALGMKTVARAQMDVEALRRALNFPATTLLELNHPIGY
;
A
#
# COMPACT_ATOMS: atom_id res chain seq x y z
N MET A 1 -18.84 44.50 50.40
CA MET A 1 -19.14 43.42 49.40
C MET A 1 -18.02 43.39 48.38
N LYS A 2 -17.04 42.49 48.54
CA LYS A 2 -15.90 42.34 47.59
C LYS A 2 -16.30 41.34 46.52
N LYS A 3 -16.34 41.77 45.25
CA LYS A 3 -16.54 40.87 44.10
C LYS A 3 -15.21 40.16 43.76
N MET A 4 -15.16 38.87 43.96
CA MET A 4 -14.08 38.03 43.46
C MET A 4 -14.31 37.78 41.95
N ILE A 5 -13.36 38.22 41.16
CA ILE A 5 -13.30 37.89 39.72
C ILE A 5 -12.48 36.62 39.64
N VAL A 6 -13.12 35.48 39.27
CA VAL A 6 -12.46 34.23 38.98
C VAL A 6 -12.01 34.27 37.49
N LEU A 7 -10.71 34.39 37.28
CA LEU A 7 -10.11 34.36 35.95
C LEU A 7 -9.88 32.86 35.57
N ALA A 8 -10.74 32.32 34.71
CA ALA A 8 -10.57 30.96 34.20
C ALA A 8 -9.47 30.98 33.12
N LEU A 9 -8.31 30.41 33.45
CA LEU A 9 -7.21 30.22 32.52
C LEU A 9 -7.52 29.00 31.63
N ALA A 10 -7.98 29.22 30.40
CA ALA A 10 -8.13 28.15 29.41
C ALA A 10 -6.75 27.73 28.91
N LEU A 11 -6.23 26.60 29.37
CA LEU A 11 -5.06 25.95 28.76
C LEU A 11 -5.47 25.42 27.37
N MET A 12 -5.10 26.15 26.32
CA MET A 12 -5.08 25.61 24.96
C MET A 12 -3.93 24.61 24.88
N THR A 13 -4.24 23.31 24.90
CA THR A 13 -3.30 22.27 24.51
C THR A 13 -3.07 22.40 23.01
N MET A 14 -1.99 23.08 22.62
CA MET A 14 -1.48 23.02 21.24
C MET A 14 -1.00 21.58 21.00
N GLY A 15 -1.84 20.76 20.38
CA GLY A 15 -1.42 19.50 19.83
C GLY A 15 -0.31 19.78 18.82
N THR A 16 0.89 19.25 19.06
CA THR A 16 1.98 19.28 18.09
C THR A 16 1.52 18.50 16.86
N ILE A 17 1.26 19.20 15.76
CA ILE A 17 1.10 18.57 14.45
C ILE A 17 2.48 18.01 14.10
N GLN A 18 2.67 16.72 14.32
CA GLN A 18 3.88 16.03 13.90
C GLN A 18 3.86 16.01 12.36
N ALA A 19 4.83 16.68 11.74
CA ALA A 19 4.97 16.65 10.31
C ALA A 19 5.14 15.18 9.87
N GLN A 20 4.24 14.71 9.02
CA GLN A 20 4.35 13.36 8.47
C GLN A 20 5.56 13.32 7.52
N ASP A 21 6.45 12.35 7.71
CA ASP A 21 7.59 12.14 6.81
C ASP A 21 7.06 11.70 5.44
N ILE A 22 7.23 12.59 4.45
CA ILE A 22 6.84 12.35 3.06
C ILE A 22 8.09 12.05 2.24
N ILE A 23 8.11 10.90 1.58
CA ILE A 23 9.17 10.47 0.69
C ILE A 23 8.67 10.65 -0.75
N SER A 24 9.30 11.53 -1.52
CA SER A 24 9.05 11.63 -2.96
C SER A 24 9.62 10.43 -3.68
N LEU A 25 8.80 9.75 -4.47
CA LEU A 25 9.26 8.66 -5.31
C LEU A 25 9.81 9.19 -6.64
N PRO A 26 10.85 8.57 -7.21
CA PRO A 26 11.28 8.86 -8.56
C PRO A 26 10.15 8.61 -9.56
N GLN A 27 10.21 9.25 -10.74
CA GLN A 27 9.26 8.95 -11.82
C GLN A 27 9.36 7.47 -12.20
N PRO A 28 8.23 6.77 -12.40
CA PRO A 28 8.24 5.35 -12.75
C PRO A 28 8.92 5.12 -14.11
N GLU A 29 9.79 4.12 -14.18
CA GLU A 29 10.46 3.73 -15.44
C GLU A 29 9.59 2.76 -16.24
N VAL A 30 8.52 3.29 -16.85
CA VAL A 30 7.55 2.49 -17.61
C VAL A 30 8.20 1.71 -18.75
N ASN A 31 9.27 2.25 -19.34
CA ASN A 31 10.05 1.61 -20.40
C ASN A 31 10.75 0.31 -19.94
N LYS A 32 11.00 0.15 -18.66
CA LYS A 32 11.53 -1.11 -18.09
C LYS A 32 10.47 -2.22 -17.98
N LEU A 33 9.20 -1.88 -18.12
CA LEU A 33 8.10 -2.85 -18.24
C LEU A 33 7.94 -3.30 -19.72
N SER A 34 9.05 -3.48 -20.41
CA SER A 34 9.10 -3.75 -21.87
C SER A 34 8.83 -5.21 -22.27
N MET A 35 8.69 -6.12 -21.28
CA MET A 35 8.28 -7.50 -21.56
C MET A 35 6.92 -7.52 -22.24
N SER A 36 6.77 -8.33 -23.31
CA SER A 36 5.46 -8.46 -23.96
C SER A 36 4.41 -8.96 -22.97
N LEU A 37 3.16 -8.56 -23.15
CA LEU A 37 2.08 -9.03 -22.29
C LEU A 37 1.98 -10.57 -22.30
N GLY A 38 2.17 -11.18 -23.50
CA GLY A 38 2.17 -12.63 -23.65
C GLY A 38 3.26 -13.30 -22.81
N ASP A 39 4.50 -12.77 -22.88
CA ASP A 39 5.61 -13.29 -22.07
C ASP A 39 5.37 -13.09 -20.58
N ALA A 40 4.87 -11.94 -20.19
CA ALA A 40 4.60 -11.65 -18.78
C ALA A 40 3.54 -12.61 -18.20
N LEU A 41 2.46 -12.86 -18.94
CA LEU A 41 1.42 -13.83 -18.57
C LEU A 41 1.99 -15.26 -18.52
N GLN A 42 2.80 -15.65 -19.49
CA GLN A 42 3.41 -16.98 -19.56
C GLN A 42 4.42 -17.22 -18.42
N LYS A 43 5.21 -16.20 -18.06
CA LYS A 43 6.31 -16.30 -17.07
C LYS A 43 5.86 -16.03 -15.65
N ARG A 44 4.75 -15.34 -15.43
CA ARG A 44 4.23 -15.03 -14.08
C ARG A 44 4.10 -16.27 -13.21
N ARG A 45 4.77 -16.27 -12.06
CA ARG A 45 4.69 -17.35 -11.06
C ARG A 45 4.47 -16.76 -9.66
N SER A 46 3.92 -17.59 -8.77
CA SER A 46 3.85 -17.29 -7.34
C SER A 46 5.14 -17.74 -6.68
N GLU A 47 6.07 -16.81 -6.50
CA GLU A 47 7.40 -17.08 -5.94
C GLU A 47 7.42 -16.82 -4.43
N ARG A 48 8.13 -17.67 -3.68
CA ARG A 48 8.14 -17.66 -2.21
C ARG A 48 9.55 -17.68 -1.61
N LYS A 49 10.57 -17.45 -2.42
CA LYS A 49 11.97 -17.37 -1.98
C LYS A 49 12.52 -16.02 -2.38
N TYR A 50 12.94 -15.23 -1.42
CA TYR A 50 13.45 -13.88 -1.61
C TYR A 50 14.90 -13.79 -1.14
N SER A 51 15.70 -12.98 -1.81
CA SER A 51 17.02 -12.59 -1.33
C SER A 51 16.91 -11.42 -0.33
N ASN A 52 18.01 -11.17 0.40
CA ASN A 52 18.09 -10.01 1.29
C ASN A 52 18.41 -8.69 0.57
N GLN A 53 18.42 -8.69 -0.76
CA GLN A 53 18.69 -7.50 -1.56
C GLN A 53 17.58 -6.48 -1.38
N GLU A 54 17.94 -5.26 -1.04
CA GLU A 54 16.98 -4.16 -0.92
C GLU A 54 16.40 -3.75 -2.27
N ILE A 55 15.15 -3.31 -2.27
CA ILE A 55 14.47 -2.79 -3.46
C ILE A 55 14.75 -1.29 -3.53
N SER A 56 15.27 -0.81 -4.66
CA SER A 56 15.48 0.62 -4.86
C SER A 56 14.16 1.39 -4.91
N LEU A 57 14.15 2.65 -4.50
CA LEU A 57 12.98 3.52 -4.63
C LEU A 57 12.50 3.62 -6.09
N GLN A 58 13.43 3.55 -7.05
CA GLN A 58 13.11 3.55 -8.48
C GLN A 58 12.30 2.31 -8.90
N THR A 59 12.74 1.13 -8.50
CA THR A 59 12.03 -0.13 -8.76
C THR A 59 10.68 -0.15 -8.05
N LEU A 60 10.65 0.28 -6.79
CA LEU A 60 9.41 0.36 -6.01
C LEU A 60 8.41 1.32 -6.65
N SER A 61 8.85 2.52 -7.07
CA SER A 61 8.01 3.49 -7.79
C SER A 61 7.36 2.89 -9.04
N THR A 62 8.15 2.16 -9.82
CA THR A 62 7.66 1.51 -11.05
C THR A 62 6.61 0.44 -10.75
N ILE A 63 6.82 -0.38 -9.72
CA ILE A 63 5.84 -1.39 -9.29
C ILE A 63 4.55 -0.73 -8.76
N LEU A 64 4.66 0.29 -7.93
CA LEU A 64 3.51 1.00 -7.36
C LEU A 64 2.70 1.70 -8.45
N TRP A 65 3.38 2.33 -9.42
CA TRP A 65 2.70 2.91 -10.57
C TRP A 65 1.97 1.84 -11.39
N ALA A 66 2.60 0.73 -11.68
CA ALA A 66 1.95 -0.36 -12.41
C ALA A 66 0.74 -0.92 -11.64
N ALA A 67 0.81 -0.99 -10.31
CA ALA A 67 -0.25 -1.49 -9.45
C ALA A 67 -1.52 -0.61 -9.51
N CYS A 68 -1.39 0.69 -9.23
CA CYS A 68 -2.52 1.63 -9.18
C CYS A 68 -2.10 3.10 -9.40
N GLY A 69 -0.99 3.36 -10.11
CA GLY A 69 -0.54 4.71 -10.41
C GLY A 69 -1.43 5.43 -11.43
N VAL A 70 -1.33 6.76 -11.49
CA VAL A 70 -2.09 7.56 -12.46
C VAL A 70 -1.56 7.26 -13.87
N SER A 71 -2.43 6.73 -14.72
CA SER A 71 -2.14 6.43 -16.13
C SER A 71 -2.57 7.56 -17.08
N ASP A 72 -3.55 8.35 -16.68
CA ASP A 72 -4.00 9.53 -17.40
C ASP A 72 -4.13 10.72 -16.45
N PRO A 73 -3.14 11.64 -16.44
CA PRO A 73 -3.16 12.80 -15.56
C PRO A 73 -4.32 13.76 -15.80
N LYS A 74 -4.90 13.78 -17.01
CA LYS A 74 -6.01 14.70 -17.36
C LYS A 74 -7.32 14.25 -16.70
N THR A 75 -7.54 12.93 -16.64
CA THR A 75 -8.79 12.37 -16.09
C THR A 75 -8.61 11.79 -14.69
N GLY A 76 -7.39 11.65 -14.21
CA GLY A 76 -7.06 11.00 -12.94
C GLY A 76 -7.30 9.48 -12.93
N LYS A 77 -7.46 8.86 -14.11
CA LYS A 77 -7.56 7.41 -14.22
C LYS A 77 -6.25 6.74 -13.83
N ILE A 78 -6.38 5.56 -13.23
CA ILE A 78 -5.25 4.76 -12.76
C ILE A 78 -5.08 3.50 -13.61
N THR A 79 -3.95 2.81 -13.45
CA THR A 79 -3.59 1.61 -14.21
C THR A 79 -4.51 0.41 -13.95
N ALA A 80 -5.08 0.31 -12.75
CA ALA A 80 -6.05 -0.73 -12.41
C ALA A 80 -7.49 -0.23 -12.62
N PRO A 81 -8.40 -1.01 -13.19
CA PRO A 81 -9.82 -0.69 -13.17
C PRO A 81 -10.37 -0.81 -11.75
N SER A 82 -11.50 -0.16 -11.47
CA SER A 82 -12.25 -0.32 -10.22
C SER A 82 -13.74 -0.18 -10.47
N ALA A 83 -14.55 -0.80 -9.63
CA ALA A 83 -16.00 -0.71 -9.70
C ALA A 83 -16.44 0.76 -9.69
N ILE A 84 -17.24 1.16 -10.67
CA ILE A 84 -17.70 2.57 -10.86
C ILE A 84 -16.60 3.65 -10.72
N ASN A 85 -15.35 3.28 -11.03
CA ASN A 85 -14.16 4.13 -10.89
C ASN A 85 -13.93 4.65 -9.46
N MET A 86 -14.15 3.81 -8.46
CA MET A 86 -14.01 4.19 -7.04
C MET A 86 -12.57 4.42 -6.62
N GLN A 87 -11.62 3.71 -7.23
CA GLN A 87 -10.19 3.78 -6.90
C GLN A 87 -9.95 3.62 -5.38
N ASP A 88 -10.68 2.70 -4.77
CA ASP A 88 -10.77 2.50 -3.32
C ASP A 88 -9.59 1.73 -2.73
N ILE A 89 -8.78 1.07 -3.57
CA ILE A 89 -7.64 0.30 -3.09
C ILE A 89 -6.49 1.23 -2.71
N LYS A 90 -6.13 1.18 -1.43
CA LYS A 90 -4.93 1.84 -0.88
C LYS A 90 -3.81 0.82 -0.74
N ILE A 91 -2.58 1.23 -1.07
CA ILE A 91 -1.39 0.39 -0.92
C ILE A 91 -0.54 0.93 0.22
N TYR A 92 -0.30 0.08 1.21
CA TYR A 92 0.68 0.32 2.26
C TYR A 92 1.96 -0.43 1.94
N VAL A 93 3.06 0.29 1.86
CA VAL A 93 4.41 -0.24 1.63
C VAL A 93 5.03 -0.52 3.00
N CYS A 94 5.20 -1.79 3.33
CA CYS A 94 5.74 -2.24 4.61
C CYS A 94 7.16 -2.79 4.42
N SER A 95 8.11 -2.24 5.16
CA SER A 95 9.52 -2.63 5.15
C SER A 95 10.04 -2.80 6.59
N LYS A 96 11.34 -3.04 6.75
CA LYS A 96 12.01 -3.04 8.06
C LYS A 96 11.86 -1.70 8.80
N ASP A 97 11.70 -0.60 8.07
CA ASP A 97 11.66 0.78 8.60
C ASP A 97 10.22 1.25 8.92
N GLY A 98 9.24 0.37 8.76
CA GLY A 98 7.83 0.66 9.06
C GLY A 98 6.90 0.56 7.86
N ALA A 99 5.78 1.28 7.93
CA ALA A 99 4.77 1.30 6.88
C ALA A 99 4.54 2.71 6.36
N CYS A 100 4.43 2.83 5.03
CA CYS A 100 4.12 4.07 4.33
C CYS A 100 2.88 3.88 3.45
N LEU A 101 1.99 4.87 3.44
CA LEU A 101 0.85 4.92 2.52
C LEU A 101 1.29 5.51 1.19
N TYR A 102 1.01 4.81 0.10
CA TYR A 102 1.27 5.31 -1.26
C TYR A 102 0.19 6.29 -1.72
N ASN A 103 0.62 7.44 -2.21
CA ASN A 103 -0.22 8.43 -2.88
C ASN A 103 0.07 8.41 -4.39
N ALA A 104 -0.84 7.80 -5.16
CA ALA A 104 -0.68 7.65 -6.61
C ALA A 104 -0.67 9.00 -7.37
N LYS A 105 -1.43 10.01 -6.90
CA LYS A 105 -1.50 11.32 -7.56
C LYS A 105 -0.23 12.14 -7.39
N ALA A 106 0.34 12.11 -6.19
CA ALA A 106 1.56 12.84 -5.88
C ALA A 106 2.83 12.02 -6.16
N ASN A 107 2.71 10.73 -6.39
CA ASN A 107 3.79 9.76 -6.47
C ASN A 107 4.72 9.84 -5.24
N THR A 108 4.11 9.76 -4.05
CA THR A 108 4.81 9.86 -2.77
C THR A 108 4.43 8.72 -1.83
N LEU A 109 5.30 8.49 -0.84
CA LEU A 109 5.03 7.65 0.31
C LEU A 109 4.92 8.53 1.55
N THR A 110 3.83 8.43 2.28
CA THR A 110 3.65 9.09 3.57
C THR A 110 3.84 8.07 4.68
N LYS A 111 4.80 8.28 5.58
CA LYS A 111 5.03 7.37 6.71
C LYS A 111 3.85 7.40 7.66
N VAL A 112 3.30 6.23 7.98
CA VAL A 112 2.13 6.06 8.84
C VAL A 112 2.40 5.17 10.06
N PHE A 113 3.51 4.44 10.05
CA PHE A 113 3.93 3.58 11.17
C PHE A 113 5.45 3.37 11.13
N ASP A 114 6.10 3.31 12.30
CA ASP A 114 7.56 3.35 12.44
C ASP A 114 8.21 2.01 12.82
N LYS A 115 7.42 0.92 12.89
CA LYS A 115 7.93 -0.41 13.24
C LYS A 115 7.69 -1.42 12.12
N ASP A 116 8.57 -2.41 12.05
CA ASP A 116 8.48 -3.51 11.09
C ASP A 116 7.19 -4.34 11.28
N LEU A 117 6.36 -4.36 10.26
CA LEU A 117 5.11 -5.14 10.24
C LEU A 117 5.21 -6.42 9.41
N ARG A 118 6.40 -6.76 8.84
CA ARG A 118 6.52 -7.91 7.94
C ARG A 118 6.23 -9.25 8.64
N GLU A 119 6.53 -9.37 9.92
CA GLU A 119 6.18 -10.56 10.71
C GLU A 119 4.67 -10.71 10.87
N VAL A 120 3.98 -9.61 11.19
CA VAL A 120 2.52 -9.57 11.32
C VAL A 120 1.85 -9.87 9.98
N LEU A 121 2.38 -9.31 8.88
CA LEU A 121 1.94 -9.59 7.52
C LEU A 121 2.23 -11.04 7.10
N ALA A 122 3.34 -11.62 7.51
CA ALA A 122 3.67 -13.02 7.23
C ALA A 122 2.72 -13.99 7.94
N GLY A 123 2.35 -13.68 9.19
CA GLY A 123 1.53 -14.54 10.02
C GLY A 123 2.13 -15.94 10.09
N ARG A 124 1.35 -16.98 9.79
CA ARG A 124 1.82 -18.38 9.81
C ARG A 124 2.68 -18.78 8.60
N GLN A 125 2.76 -17.95 7.56
CA GLN A 125 3.55 -18.23 6.35
C GLN A 125 4.90 -17.47 6.42
N THR A 126 5.78 -17.96 7.27
CA THR A 126 7.04 -17.30 7.66
C THR A 126 7.98 -16.94 6.52
N PHE A 127 7.89 -17.62 5.36
CA PHE A 127 8.69 -17.28 4.18
C PHE A 127 8.48 -15.82 3.73
N ALA A 128 7.29 -15.27 3.94
CA ALA A 128 6.95 -13.91 3.53
C ALA A 128 7.73 -12.84 4.32
N LYS A 129 8.20 -13.15 5.53
CA LYS A 129 9.02 -12.25 6.36
C LYS A 129 10.40 -11.97 5.74
N SER A 130 10.91 -12.88 4.88
CA SER A 130 12.21 -12.70 4.24
C SER A 130 12.19 -11.68 3.08
N ALA A 131 11.01 -11.31 2.59
CA ALA A 131 10.90 -10.28 1.56
C ALA A 131 11.29 -8.89 2.12
N PRO A 132 12.12 -8.10 1.41
CA PRO A 132 12.52 -6.77 1.87
C PRO A 132 11.33 -5.80 1.98
N VAL A 133 10.32 -5.95 1.15
CA VAL A 133 9.10 -5.15 1.14
C VAL A 133 7.87 -6.04 1.03
N THR A 134 6.80 -5.67 1.71
CA THR A 134 5.46 -6.25 1.51
C THR A 134 4.47 -5.15 1.21
N LEU A 135 3.74 -5.26 0.10
CA LEU A 135 2.64 -4.36 -0.22
C LEU A 135 1.35 -4.92 0.39
N LEU A 136 0.70 -4.14 1.27
CA LEU A 136 -0.61 -4.46 1.82
C LEU A 136 -1.67 -3.70 1.04
N LEU A 137 -2.63 -4.41 0.47
CA LEU A 137 -3.76 -3.88 -0.28
C LEU A 137 -4.98 -3.82 0.64
N VAL A 138 -5.52 -2.62 0.76
CA VAL A 138 -6.63 -2.33 1.67
C VAL A 138 -7.74 -1.64 0.89
N SER A 139 -8.98 -2.12 1.01
CA SER A 139 -10.13 -1.39 0.52
C SER A 139 -10.74 -0.54 1.63
N THR A 140 -11.08 0.70 1.29
CA THR A 140 -11.67 1.64 2.23
C THR A 140 -13.09 1.98 1.80
N LYS A 141 -14.04 1.81 2.72
CA LYS A 141 -15.43 2.26 2.50
C LYS A 141 -15.55 3.75 2.83
N ASP A 142 -14.77 4.61 2.14
CA ASP A 142 -14.75 6.04 2.42
C ASP A 142 -15.95 6.79 1.81
N THR A 143 -16.85 6.10 1.12
CA THR A 143 -18.01 6.74 0.49
C THR A 143 -19.27 5.88 0.63
N ASP A 144 -20.43 6.54 0.75
CA ASP A 144 -21.77 5.94 0.64
C ASP A 144 -21.99 5.23 -0.72
N ARG A 145 -21.01 5.32 -1.62
CA ARG A 145 -21.03 4.72 -2.95
C ARG A 145 -20.44 3.30 -2.99
N SER A 146 -19.78 2.82 -1.92
CA SER A 146 -19.27 1.45 -1.88
C SER A 146 -20.41 0.47 -1.60
N PRO A 147 -20.99 -0.16 -2.63
CA PRO A 147 -22.23 -0.90 -2.43
C PRO A 147 -22.04 -2.25 -1.75
N ASN A 148 -20.84 -2.81 -1.71
CA ASN A 148 -20.56 -4.00 -0.92
C ASN A 148 -19.07 -4.36 -0.84
N GLU A 149 -18.70 -5.19 0.13
CA GLU A 149 -17.34 -5.71 0.37
C GLU A 149 -16.78 -6.50 -0.82
N ARG A 150 -17.63 -7.06 -1.64
CA ARG A 150 -17.25 -7.84 -2.81
C ARG A 150 -16.45 -7.02 -3.83
N TYR A 151 -16.77 -5.74 -4.02
CA TYR A 151 -16.07 -4.91 -4.99
C TYR A 151 -14.64 -4.58 -4.53
N GLY A 152 -14.41 -4.36 -3.24
CA GLY A 152 -13.05 -4.19 -2.71
C GLY A 152 -12.16 -5.37 -3.02
N ALA A 153 -12.64 -6.60 -2.81
CA ALA A 153 -11.89 -7.81 -3.13
C ALA A 153 -11.62 -7.97 -4.63
N VAL A 154 -12.60 -7.64 -5.50
CA VAL A 154 -12.44 -7.67 -6.97
C VAL A 154 -11.40 -6.65 -7.42
N ASP A 155 -11.50 -5.42 -6.95
CA ASP A 155 -10.60 -4.33 -7.31
C ASP A 155 -9.17 -4.58 -6.79
N ALA A 156 -9.03 -5.17 -5.59
CA ALA A 156 -7.75 -5.66 -5.08
C ALA A 156 -7.15 -6.75 -5.98
N GLY A 157 -7.97 -7.61 -6.56
CA GLY A 157 -7.54 -8.61 -7.55
C GLY A 157 -6.93 -7.99 -8.81
N TYR A 158 -7.50 -6.90 -9.33
CA TYR A 158 -6.95 -6.17 -10.48
C TYR A 158 -5.59 -5.54 -10.14
N VAL A 159 -5.50 -4.87 -8.99
CA VAL A 159 -4.24 -4.29 -8.50
C VAL A 159 -3.20 -5.38 -8.28
N SER A 160 -3.58 -6.50 -7.68
CA SER A 160 -2.74 -7.67 -7.43
C SER A 160 -2.15 -8.25 -8.71
N GLN A 161 -2.96 -8.39 -9.76
CA GLN A 161 -2.47 -8.90 -11.04
C GLN A 161 -1.47 -7.93 -11.69
N ASN A 162 -1.71 -6.62 -11.61
CA ASN A 162 -0.74 -5.62 -12.08
C ASN A 162 0.60 -5.73 -11.35
N ILE A 163 0.59 -5.94 -10.02
CA ILE A 163 1.81 -6.19 -9.23
C ILE A 163 2.55 -7.43 -9.74
N TYR A 164 1.84 -8.53 -9.98
CA TYR A 164 2.44 -9.74 -10.53
C TYR A 164 3.13 -9.51 -11.86
N LEU A 165 2.44 -8.85 -12.80
CA LEU A 165 2.97 -8.60 -14.15
C LEU A 165 4.18 -7.66 -14.11
N ALA A 166 4.13 -6.60 -13.30
CA ALA A 166 5.24 -5.68 -13.12
C ALA A 166 6.46 -6.38 -12.50
N CYS A 167 6.26 -7.15 -11.43
CA CYS A 167 7.34 -7.93 -10.82
C CYS A 167 7.96 -8.90 -11.83
N THR A 168 7.13 -9.61 -12.62
CA THR A 168 7.61 -10.54 -13.65
C THR A 168 8.45 -9.82 -14.70
N ALA A 169 8.00 -8.67 -15.20
CA ALA A 169 8.73 -7.88 -16.19
C ALA A 169 10.06 -7.34 -15.66
N LEU A 170 10.13 -7.03 -14.36
CA LEU A 170 11.34 -6.54 -13.68
C LEU A 170 12.26 -7.65 -13.15
N GLY A 171 11.93 -8.93 -13.40
CA GLY A 171 12.70 -10.07 -12.88
C GLY A 171 12.60 -10.23 -11.35
N MET A 172 11.56 -9.67 -10.75
CA MET A 172 11.30 -9.75 -9.32
C MET A 172 10.32 -10.86 -8.97
N LYS A 173 10.32 -11.26 -7.72
CA LYS A 173 9.49 -12.32 -7.16
C LYS A 173 8.37 -11.75 -6.30
N THR A 174 7.19 -12.35 -6.38
CA THR A 174 6.05 -12.01 -5.52
C THR A 174 5.05 -13.16 -5.44
N VAL A 175 4.17 -13.09 -4.46
CA VAL A 175 2.98 -13.94 -4.35
C VAL A 175 1.84 -13.18 -3.67
N ALA A 176 0.64 -13.23 -4.25
CA ALA A 176 -0.57 -12.71 -3.60
C ALA A 176 -0.96 -13.62 -2.44
N ARG A 177 -1.27 -13.02 -1.28
CA ARG A 177 -1.66 -13.74 -0.07
C ARG A 177 -2.79 -12.99 0.64
N ALA A 178 -3.78 -13.74 1.13
CA ALA A 178 -4.80 -13.21 2.04
C ALA A 178 -4.47 -13.50 3.53
N GLN A 179 -3.51 -14.40 3.79
CA GLN A 179 -3.14 -14.76 5.14
C GLN A 179 -2.24 -13.68 5.77
N MET A 180 -2.68 -13.14 6.91
CA MET A 180 -2.00 -12.13 7.72
C MET A 180 -2.68 -12.08 9.10
N ASP A 181 -2.08 -11.43 10.09
CA ASP A 181 -2.75 -11.12 11.36
C ASP A 181 -3.53 -9.80 11.22
N VAL A 182 -4.79 -9.91 10.80
CA VAL A 182 -5.66 -8.77 10.52
C VAL A 182 -5.85 -7.88 11.74
N GLU A 183 -6.03 -8.48 12.93
CA GLU A 183 -6.29 -7.71 14.15
C GLU A 183 -5.05 -6.94 14.63
N ALA A 184 -3.87 -7.54 14.51
CA ALA A 184 -2.63 -6.85 14.84
C ALA A 184 -2.35 -5.70 13.87
N LEU A 185 -2.58 -5.90 12.55
CA LEU A 185 -2.44 -4.85 11.55
C LEU A 185 -3.45 -3.72 11.77
N ARG A 186 -4.70 -4.05 12.07
CA ARG A 186 -5.75 -3.07 12.35
C ARG A 186 -5.37 -2.17 13.52
N ARG A 187 -4.86 -2.75 14.61
CA ARG A 187 -4.38 -1.98 15.77
C ARG A 187 -3.15 -1.14 15.42
N ALA A 188 -2.16 -1.71 14.74
CA ALA A 188 -0.92 -1.02 14.41
C ALA A 188 -1.15 0.20 13.49
N LEU A 189 -1.99 0.05 12.48
CA LEU A 189 -2.27 1.09 11.48
C LEU A 189 -3.52 1.92 11.78
N ASN A 190 -4.13 1.69 12.96
CA ASN A 190 -5.35 2.39 13.41
C ASN A 190 -6.48 2.35 12.37
N PHE A 191 -6.70 1.18 11.76
CA PHE A 191 -7.75 1.03 10.77
C PHE A 191 -9.15 0.97 11.40
N PRO A 192 -10.13 1.72 10.88
CA PRO A 192 -11.54 1.56 11.22
C PRO A 192 -12.01 0.12 10.99
N ALA A 193 -13.06 -0.29 11.70
CA ALA A 193 -13.66 -1.61 11.52
C ALA A 193 -14.17 -1.85 10.09
N THR A 194 -14.54 -0.77 9.38
CA THR A 194 -15.01 -0.80 8.00
C THR A 194 -13.91 -0.98 6.96
N THR A 195 -12.65 -0.88 7.35
CA THR A 195 -11.50 -1.10 6.46
C THR A 195 -11.29 -2.59 6.25
N LEU A 196 -11.18 -3.03 5.01
CA LEU A 196 -10.92 -4.43 4.67
C LEU A 196 -9.48 -4.60 4.20
N LEU A 197 -8.76 -5.52 4.85
CA LEU A 197 -7.40 -5.91 4.47
C LEU A 197 -7.53 -7.07 3.48
N GLU A 198 -7.38 -6.78 2.19
CA GLU A 198 -7.74 -7.71 1.12
C GLU A 198 -6.62 -8.71 0.84
N LEU A 199 -5.47 -8.20 0.42
CA LEU A 199 -4.32 -9.01 0.00
C LEU A 199 -3.01 -8.39 0.49
N ASN A 200 -1.97 -9.21 0.55
CA ASN A 200 -0.61 -8.71 0.66
C ASN A 200 0.33 -9.38 -0.34
N HIS A 201 1.33 -8.63 -0.79
CA HIS A 201 2.35 -9.06 -1.73
C HIS A 201 3.73 -8.86 -1.13
N PRO A 202 4.38 -9.89 -0.56
CA PRO A 202 5.83 -9.84 -0.33
C PRO A 202 6.55 -9.76 -1.68
N ILE A 203 7.51 -8.83 -1.80
CA ILE A 203 8.25 -8.56 -3.03
C ILE A 203 9.76 -8.59 -2.72
N GLY A 204 10.53 -9.19 -3.60
CA GLY A 204 11.99 -9.25 -3.52
C GLY A 204 12.62 -9.83 -4.79
N TYR A 205 13.91 -10.03 -4.76
CA TYR A 205 14.69 -10.67 -5.83
C TYR A 205 14.86 -12.16 -5.58
#